data_2d9a1b1fe8e738295b8a1d0e7df8a83f
#
_entry.id   2d9a1b1fe8e738295b8a1d0e7df8a83f
#
_cell.length_a   1.000
_cell.length_b   1.000
_cell.length_c   1.000
_cell.angle_alpha   90.00
_cell.angle_beta   90.00
_cell.angle_gamma   90.00
#
_symmetry.space_group_name_H-M   'P 1'
#
loop_
_entity.id
_entity.type
_entity.pdbx_description
1 polymer ?
#
loop_
_entity_poly.entity_id
_entity_poly.type
_entity_poly.pdbx_seq_one_letter_code
_entity_poly.pdbx_strand_id
1 'polypeptide(L)'
;MKTAEPLATGPFHGFFHEGATLYRLDPPCIAGGPTKRNGIQTAEVSHVIVSGMPADDLGNGPETVVFAADENGVVDSNYYLKFGAILDLDGTTEHDHALARLGYSA
;
A
#
# COMPACT_ATOMS: atom_id res chain seq x y z
N MET A 1 7.94 9.54 -16.47
CA MET A 1 7.15 9.98 -15.30
C MET A 1 6.46 8.79 -14.67
N LYS A 2 6.53 8.68 -13.36
CA LYS A 2 5.89 7.57 -12.64
C LYS A 2 4.49 8.00 -12.20
N THR A 3 3.49 7.26 -12.61
CA THR A 3 2.09 7.59 -12.32
C THR A 3 1.37 6.46 -11.59
N ALA A 4 0.41 6.82 -10.73
CA ALA A 4 -0.48 5.91 -10.07
C ALA A 4 -1.92 6.24 -10.48
N GLU A 5 -2.60 5.27 -11.08
CA GLU A 5 -3.96 5.44 -11.56
C GLU A 5 -4.94 4.78 -10.60
N PRO A 6 -5.89 5.52 -10.01
CA PRO A 6 -6.91 4.91 -9.17
C PRO A 6 -7.86 4.05 -10.01
N LEU A 7 -8.06 2.81 -9.60
CA LEU A 7 -8.90 1.85 -10.31
C LEU A 7 -10.22 1.59 -9.58
N ALA A 8 -10.18 1.47 -8.26
CA ALA A 8 -11.34 1.13 -7.47
C ALA A 8 -11.14 1.55 -6.02
N THR A 9 -12.23 1.78 -5.30
CA THR A 9 -12.21 2.04 -3.86
C THR A 9 -12.77 0.84 -3.11
N GLY A 10 -12.25 0.63 -1.88
CA GLY A 10 -12.65 -0.50 -1.03
C GLY A 10 -14.09 -0.42 -0.53
N PRO A 11 -14.49 -1.42 0.26
CA PRO A 11 -13.61 -2.44 0.86
C PRO A 11 -13.15 -3.51 -0.15
N PHE A 12 -11.96 -4.05 0.09
CA PHE A 12 -11.41 -5.15 -0.71
C PHE A 12 -11.43 -6.45 0.08
N HIS A 13 -11.34 -7.57 -0.61
CA HIS A 13 -11.32 -8.90 0.02
C HIS A 13 -10.17 -9.01 1.03
N GLY A 14 -10.50 -9.32 2.28
CA GLY A 14 -9.53 -9.39 3.36
C GLY A 14 -9.06 -8.04 3.90
N PHE A 15 -9.63 -6.94 3.42
CA PHE A 15 -9.22 -5.59 3.79
C PHE A 15 -10.45 -4.69 3.90
N PHE A 16 -10.79 -4.29 5.13
CA PHE A 16 -12.09 -3.72 5.45
C PHE A 16 -12.17 -2.18 5.51
N HIS A 17 -11.13 -1.46 5.08
CA HIS A 17 -11.17 0.00 5.11
C HIS A 17 -11.92 0.56 3.90
N GLU A 18 -12.98 1.30 4.16
CA GLU A 18 -13.77 1.94 3.11
C GLU A 18 -12.98 2.96 2.30
N GLY A 19 -12.01 3.62 2.93
CA GLY A 19 -11.18 4.62 2.28
C GLY A 19 -9.98 4.04 1.53
N ALA A 20 -9.83 2.72 1.48
CA ALA A 20 -8.74 2.10 0.74
C ALA A 20 -8.99 2.23 -0.77
N THR A 21 -7.93 2.48 -1.53
CA THR A 21 -8.01 2.64 -2.98
C THR A 21 -6.97 1.75 -3.65
N LEU A 22 -7.40 1.05 -4.69
CA LEU A 22 -6.52 0.25 -5.55
C LEU A 22 -5.97 1.14 -6.66
N TYR A 23 -4.65 1.18 -6.78
CA TYR A 23 -3.94 1.94 -7.82
C TYR A 23 -3.14 1.00 -8.71
N ARG A 24 -3.11 1.32 -9.99
CA ARG A 24 -2.17 0.73 -10.94
C ARG A 24 -0.96 1.65 -11.04
N LEU A 25 0.24 1.08 -10.92
CA LEU A 25 1.49 1.80 -11.00
C LEU A 25 2.12 1.66 -12.39
N ASP A 26 2.54 2.77 -12.98
CA ASP A 26 3.22 2.81 -14.26
C ASP A 26 4.47 3.71 -14.15
N PRO A 27 5.68 3.17 -14.26
CA PRO A 27 6.03 1.73 -14.34
C PRO A 27 5.82 1.00 -13.01
N PRO A 28 5.86 -0.34 -13.00
CA PRO A 28 5.78 -1.11 -11.75
C PRO A 28 6.86 -0.71 -10.75
N CYS A 29 6.50 -0.76 -9.47
CA CYS A 29 7.42 -0.48 -8.38
C CYS A 29 8.25 -1.71 -8.06
N ILE A 30 9.54 -1.51 -7.76
CA ILE A 30 10.36 -2.59 -7.22
C ILE A 30 10.26 -2.51 -5.70
N ALA A 31 9.54 -3.47 -5.12
CA ALA A 31 9.43 -3.61 -3.68
C ALA A 31 10.40 -4.66 -3.20
N GLY A 32 11.11 -4.35 -2.13
CA GLY A 32 12.07 -5.27 -1.53
C GLY A 32 11.89 -5.31 -0.02
N GLY A 33 12.37 -6.40 0.58
CA GLY A 33 12.34 -6.53 2.01
C GLY A 33 12.12 -7.96 2.46
N PRO A 34 12.02 -8.17 3.77
CA PRO A 34 11.79 -9.51 4.30
C PRO A 34 10.43 -10.05 3.85
N THR A 35 10.42 -11.32 3.48
CA THR A 35 9.20 -12.04 3.12
C THR A 35 9.02 -13.25 4.04
N LYS A 36 7.82 -13.79 4.07
CA LYS A 36 7.52 -14.96 4.90
C LYS A 36 8.21 -16.23 4.42
N ARG A 37 8.61 -16.31 3.15
CA ARG A 37 9.13 -17.55 2.55
C ARG A 37 10.64 -17.59 2.45
N ASN A 38 11.23 -16.52 1.93
CA ASN A 38 12.62 -16.56 1.45
C ASN A 38 13.53 -15.51 2.07
N GLY A 39 13.17 -14.97 3.22
CA GLY A 39 13.94 -13.91 3.84
C GLY A 39 13.79 -12.60 3.08
N ILE A 40 14.89 -12.05 2.56
CA ILE A 40 14.86 -10.80 1.80
C ILE A 40 14.68 -11.11 0.32
N GLN A 41 13.69 -10.47 -0.31
CA GLN A 41 13.35 -10.71 -1.70
C GLN A 41 12.90 -9.40 -2.35
N THR A 42 13.14 -9.25 -3.65
CA THR A 42 12.61 -8.14 -4.44
C THR A 42 11.62 -8.66 -5.46
N ALA A 43 10.61 -7.85 -5.76
CA ALA A 43 9.60 -8.19 -6.76
C ALA A 43 9.05 -6.94 -7.39
N GLU A 44 8.58 -7.05 -8.63
CA GLU A 44 7.83 -5.99 -9.29
C GLU A 44 6.39 -5.97 -8.78
N VAL A 45 5.92 -4.79 -8.40
CA VAL A 45 4.56 -4.57 -7.93
C VAL A 45 3.88 -3.59 -8.86
N SER A 46 2.89 -4.07 -9.60
CA SER A 46 2.15 -3.26 -10.56
C SER A 46 0.89 -2.64 -9.97
N HIS A 47 0.38 -3.19 -8.88
CA HIS A 47 -0.83 -2.70 -8.22
C HIS A 47 -0.59 -2.59 -6.72
N VAL A 48 -1.14 -1.54 -6.12
CA VAL A 48 -1.08 -1.34 -4.67
C VAL A 48 -2.45 -0.92 -4.14
N ILE A 49 -2.72 -1.28 -2.89
CA ILE A 49 -3.85 -0.75 -2.14
C ILE A 49 -3.29 0.23 -1.12
N VAL A 50 -3.75 1.48 -1.18
CA VAL A 50 -3.36 2.54 -0.25
C VAL A 50 -4.52 2.79 0.71
N SER A 51 -4.23 2.74 2.01
CA SER A 51 -5.25 2.95 3.03
C SER A 51 -4.77 3.95 4.08
N GLY A 52 -5.52 5.02 4.26
CA GLY A 52 -5.30 5.97 5.35
C GLY A 52 -6.03 5.50 6.60
N MET A 53 -5.29 5.41 7.71
CA MET A 53 -5.84 5.04 9.02
C MET A 53 -5.82 6.28 9.92
N PRO A 54 -7.00 6.80 10.33
CA PRO A 54 -7.03 7.98 11.19
C PRO A 54 -6.50 7.68 12.59
N ALA A 55 -6.13 8.74 13.31
CA ALA A 55 -5.76 8.63 14.71
C ALA A 55 -6.89 7.98 15.51
N ASP A 56 -6.54 7.17 16.50
CA ASP A 56 -7.50 6.49 17.36
C ASP A 56 -7.40 6.95 18.83
N ASP A 57 -8.30 6.43 19.66
CA ASP A 57 -8.38 6.77 21.09
C ASP A 57 -7.30 6.09 21.93
N LEU A 58 -6.53 5.17 21.33
CA LEU A 58 -5.48 4.42 22.03
C LEU A 58 -4.11 5.08 21.93
N GLY A 59 -4.04 6.28 21.36
CA GLY A 59 -2.80 7.02 21.22
C GLY A 59 -2.05 6.77 19.91
N ASN A 60 -2.61 5.99 19.00
CA ASN A 60 -2.04 5.82 17.65
C ASN A 60 -2.37 7.04 16.81
N GLY A 61 -1.35 7.63 16.20
CA GLY A 61 -1.53 8.75 15.29
C GLY A 61 -2.05 8.30 13.92
N PRO A 62 -2.35 9.26 13.03
CA PRO A 62 -2.74 8.92 11.67
C PRO A 62 -1.58 8.27 10.93
N GLU A 63 -1.90 7.32 10.05
CA GLU A 63 -0.90 6.67 9.21
C GLU A 63 -1.51 6.28 7.88
N THR A 64 -0.66 6.08 6.89
CA THR A 64 -1.05 5.55 5.58
C THR A 64 -0.21 4.32 5.28
N VAL A 65 -0.86 3.22 5.00
CA VAL A 65 -0.19 1.97 4.66
C VAL A 65 -0.42 1.62 3.21
N VAL A 66 0.59 1.04 2.57
CA VAL A 66 0.53 0.62 1.17
C VAL A 66 0.80 -0.87 1.11
N PHE A 67 -0.11 -1.59 0.50
CA PHE A 67 -0.01 -3.04 0.34
C PHE A 67 0.22 -3.38 -1.12
N ALA A 68 1.14 -4.33 -1.37
CA ALA A 68 1.23 -4.93 -2.68
C ALA A 68 -0.05 -5.73 -2.97
N ALA A 69 -0.58 -5.60 -4.18
CA ALA A 69 -1.83 -6.24 -4.55
C ALA A 69 -1.79 -6.70 -6.01
N ASP A 70 -2.78 -7.47 -6.40
CA ASP A 70 -3.01 -7.81 -7.80
C ASP A 70 -4.06 -6.89 -8.43
N GLU A 71 -4.35 -7.10 -9.70
CA GLU A 71 -5.32 -6.30 -10.46
C GLU A 71 -6.75 -6.42 -9.92
N ASN A 72 -7.03 -7.45 -9.14
CA ASN A 72 -8.35 -7.69 -8.53
C ASN A 72 -8.46 -7.11 -7.12
N GLY A 73 -7.42 -6.46 -6.62
CA GLY A 73 -7.42 -5.91 -5.26
C GLY A 73 -7.15 -6.95 -4.18
N VAL A 74 -6.52 -8.06 -4.52
CA VAL A 74 -6.13 -9.09 -3.55
C VAL A 74 -4.72 -8.78 -3.05
N VAL A 75 -4.59 -8.59 -1.74
CA VAL A 75 -3.32 -8.23 -1.11
C VAL A 75 -2.34 -9.40 -1.14
N ASP A 76 -1.09 -9.09 -1.49
CA ASP A 76 0.01 -10.05 -1.37
C ASP A 76 0.52 -10.05 0.06
N SER A 77 0.22 -11.11 0.80
CA SER A 77 0.56 -11.24 2.22
C SER A 77 2.00 -11.70 2.48
N ASN A 78 2.85 -11.78 1.46
CA ASN A 78 4.23 -12.23 1.63
C ASN A 78 5.15 -11.16 2.25
N TYR A 79 4.76 -9.89 2.24
CA TYR A 79 5.56 -8.81 2.80
C TYR A 79 5.38 -8.69 4.31
N TYR A 80 6.43 -8.21 4.99
CA TYR A 80 6.51 -8.27 6.45
C TYR A 80 6.46 -6.92 7.16
N LEU A 81 6.40 -5.83 6.47
CA LEU A 81 6.19 -4.58 7.16
C LEU A 81 4.86 -4.63 7.91
N LYS A 82 4.61 -3.65 8.73
CA LYS A 82 3.41 -3.58 9.56
C LYS A 82 2.18 -4.02 8.77
N PHE A 83 1.47 -5.02 9.26
CA PHE A 83 0.30 -5.64 8.62
C PHE A 83 0.55 -6.24 7.23
N GLY A 84 1.82 -6.51 6.85
CA GLY A 84 2.13 -6.99 5.52
C GLY A 84 2.24 -5.90 4.45
N ALA A 85 2.37 -4.65 4.87
CA ALA A 85 2.51 -3.52 3.96
C ALA A 85 3.91 -3.44 3.34
N ILE A 86 4.02 -2.81 2.19
CA ILE A 86 5.32 -2.45 1.60
C ILE A 86 5.78 -1.05 2.01
N LEU A 87 4.87 -0.24 2.52
CA LEU A 87 5.16 1.09 3.05
C LEU A 87 4.20 1.41 4.18
N ASP A 88 4.71 2.04 5.24
CA ASP A 88 3.93 2.55 6.35
C ASP A 88 4.41 3.97 6.62
N LEU A 89 3.58 4.96 6.32
CA LEU A 89 3.90 6.37 6.47
C LEU A 89 3.09 6.98 7.61
N ASP A 90 3.78 7.37 8.68
CA ASP A 90 3.16 7.98 9.86
C ASP A 90 2.88 9.47 9.63
N GLY A 91 1.87 9.96 10.30
CA GLY A 91 1.56 11.39 10.38
C GLY A 91 0.59 11.90 9.33
N THR A 92 0.09 11.05 8.45
CA THR A 92 -0.83 11.46 7.39
C THR A 92 -1.76 10.31 7.00
N THR A 93 -2.96 10.65 6.55
CA THR A 93 -3.88 9.71 5.91
C THR A 93 -4.03 9.99 4.41
N GLU A 94 -3.21 10.90 3.87
CA GLU A 94 -3.28 11.30 2.47
C GLU A 94 -2.60 10.26 1.57
N HIS A 95 -3.37 9.68 0.66
CA HIS A 95 -2.86 8.67 -0.29
C HIS A 95 -1.72 9.25 -1.15
N ASP A 96 -1.85 10.50 -1.58
CA ASP A 96 -0.84 11.15 -2.41
C ASP A 96 0.52 11.24 -1.73
N HIS A 97 0.55 11.43 -0.42
CA HIS A 97 1.81 11.47 0.33
C HIS A 97 2.50 10.10 0.30
N ALA A 98 1.74 9.02 0.46
CA ALA A 98 2.29 7.68 0.42
C ALA A 98 2.76 7.30 -0.98
N LEU A 99 1.98 7.64 -2.00
CA LEU A 99 2.36 7.40 -3.39
C LEU A 99 3.60 8.18 -3.78
N ALA A 100 3.71 9.45 -3.34
CA ALA A 100 4.89 10.27 -3.58
C ALA A 100 6.14 9.66 -2.94
N ARG A 101 5.98 9.05 -1.77
CA ARG A 101 7.09 8.37 -1.08
C ARG A 101 7.64 7.20 -1.90
N LEU A 102 6.79 6.54 -2.68
CA LEU A 102 7.19 5.49 -3.61
C LEU A 102 7.69 6.06 -4.94
N GLY A 103 7.55 7.36 -5.17
CA GLY A 103 8.00 8.03 -6.38
C GLY A 103 6.91 8.21 -7.44
N TYR A 104 5.64 8.11 -7.06
CA TYR A 104 4.51 8.18 -8.00
C TYR A 104 3.66 9.42 -7.78
N SER A 105 3.07 9.90 -8.89
CA SER A 105 2.04 10.94 -8.88
C SER A 105 0.69 10.31 -9.18
N ALA A 106 -0.31 10.70 -8.41
CA ALA A 106 -1.67 10.24 -8.64
C ALA A 106 -2.43 11.16 -9.58
#